data_0bed156416347aacc0ef75fc2b8a712a
#
_entry.id   0bed156416347aacc0ef75fc2b8a712a
#
_cell.length_a   1.000
_cell.length_b   1.000
_cell.length_c   1.000
_cell.angle_alpha   90.00
_cell.angle_beta   90.00
_cell.angle_gamma   90.00
#
_symmetry.space_group_name_H-M   'P 1'
#
loop_
_entity.id
_entity.type
_entity.pdbx_description
1 polymer ?
#
loop_
_entity_poly.entity_id
_entity_poly.type
_entity_poly.pdbx_seq_one_letter_code
_entity_poly.pdbx_strand_id
1 'polypeptide(L)'
;MMSIREYIDLVLNKKRMTRADFCKEINKIEDQLGEKKTNYQNITNYLNGTDDKHNIGYKMALKMEKALKLPNDTLLNMVKLPISDDAIRDFNKMKEKVRKIW
;
A
#
# COMPACT_ATOMS: atom_id res chain seq x y z
N MET A 1 0.43 19.42 -7.66
CA MET A 1 -0.29 18.29 -7.05
C MET A 1 0.71 17.25 -6.57
N MET A 2 0.58 16.78 -5.34
CA MET A 2 1.51 15.81 -4.76
C MET A 2 1.26 14.41 -5.32
N SER A 3 2.31 13.68 -5.70
CA SER A 3 2.19 12.29 -6.11
C SER A 3 1.97 11.39 -4.88
N ILE A 4 1.47 10.16 -5.12
CA ILE A 4 1.28 9.21 -4.03
C ILE A 4 2.61 8.90 -3.32
N ARG A 5 3.71 8.83 -4.05
CA ARG A 5 5.04 8.59 -3.47
C ARG A 5 5.46 9.72 -2.55
N GLU A 6 5.29 10.95 -3.00
CA GLU A 6 5.61 12.13 -2.19
C GLU A 6 4.75 12.18 -0.93
N TYR A 7 3.47 11.86 -1.07
CA TYR A 7 2.56 11.84 0.05
C TYR A 7 2.97 10.79 1.09
N ILE A 8 3.32 9.58 0.63
CA ILE A 8 3.78 8.51 1.52
C ILE A 8 5.05 8.92 2.26
N ASP A 9 6.04 9.47 1.55
CA ASP A 9 7.28 9.94 2.19
C ASP A 9 6.99 11.04 3.22
N LEU A 10 6.07 11.94 2.92
CA LEU A 10 5.66 12.97 3.87
C LEU A 10 5.06 12.35 5.14
N VAL A 11 4.19 11.36 4.99
CA VAL A 11 3.57 10.66 6.13
C VAL A 11 4.62 9.92 6.95
N LEU A 12 5.55 9.23 6.29
CA LEU A 12 6.65 8.54 6.97
C LEU A 12 7.47 9.52 7.81
N ASN A 13 7.82 10.66 7.25
CA ASN A 13 8.56 11.70 7.96
C ASN A 13 7.78 12.23 9.17
N LYS A 14 6.49 12.49 9.01
CA LYS A 14 5.65 12.96 10.11
C LYS A 14 5.53 11.94 11.24
N LYS A 15 5.47 10.67 10.90
CA LYS A 15 5.37 9.58 11.88
C LYS A 15 6.73 9.14 12.41
N ARG A 16 7.82 9.71 11.91
CA ARG A 16 9.20 9.33 12.24
C ARG A 16 9.43 7.83 11.99
N MET A 17 8.86 7.34 10.89
CA MET A 17 8.91 5.94 10.50
C MET A 17 9.91 5.79 9.36
N THR A 18 10.82 4.81 9.46
CA THR A 18 11.76 4.51 8.39
C THR A 18 11.08 3.66 7.32
N ARG A 19 11.68 3.56 6.14
CA ARG A 19 11.20 2.65 5.10
C ARG A 19 11.28 1.19 5.54
N ALA A 20 12.27 0.85 6.37
CA ALA A 20 12.38 -0.50 6.95
C ALA A 20 11.21 -0.79 7.88
N ASP A 21 10.82 0.16 8.72
CA ASP A 21 9.65 0.03 9.60
C ASP A 21 8.38 -0.11 8.77
N PHE A 22 8.24 0.68 7.73
CA PHE A 22 7.11 0.63 6.82
C PHE A 22 7.01 -0.75 6.15
N CYS A 23 8.14 -1.28 5.68
CA CYS A 23 8.21 -2.62 5.10
C CYS A 23 7.73 -3.68 6.10
N LYS A 24 8.15 -3.59 7.36
CA LYS A 24 7.70 -4.52 8.41
C LYS A 24 6.20 -4.46 8.61
N GLU A 25 5.61 -3.26 8.62
CA GLU A 25 4.17 -3.11 8.78
C GLU A 25 3.39 -3.69 7.59
N ILE A 26 3.88 -3.47 6.37
CA ILE A 26 3.29 -4.07 5.17
C ILE A 26 3.37 -5.59 5.26
N ASN A 27 4.52 -6.13 5.69
CA ASN A 27 4.71 -7.58 5.81
C ASN A 27 3.77 -8.22 6.84
N LYS A 28 3.44 -7.52 7.92
CA LYS A 28 2.46 -8.02 8.89
C LYS A 28 1.08 -8.16 8.26
N ILE A 29 0.70 -7.20 7.42
CA ILE A 29 -0.58 -7.25 6.71
C ILE A 29 -0.57 -8.39 5.70
N GLU A 30 0.51 -8.55 4.93
CA GLU A 30 0.64 -9.63 3.96
C GLU A 30 0.59 -11.00 4.63
N ASP A 31 1.21 -11.13 5.80
CA ASP A 31 1.15 -12.35 6.58
C ASP A 31 -0.29 -12.70 6.96
N GLN A 32 -1.07 -11.71 7.41
CA GLN A 32 -2.49 -11.91 7.73
C GLN A 32 -3.34 -12.27 6.52
N LEU A 33 -2.93 -11.81 5.33
CA LEU A 33 -3.62 -12.12 4.08
C LEU A 33 -3.18 -13.46 3.47
N GLY A 34 -2.14 -14.10 4.02
CA GLY A 34 -1.56 -15.29 3.42
C GLY A 34 -0.79 -15.01 2.14
N GLU A 35 -0.35 -13.78 1.94
CA GLU A 35 0.40 -13.37 0.76
C GLU A 35 1.91 -13.45 1.01
N LYS A 36 2.67 -13.57 -0.09
CA LYS A 36 4.12 -13.49 -0.03
C LYS A 36 4.53 -12.08 0.43
N LYS A 37 5.49 -12.02 1.36
CA LYS A 37 5.99 -10.74 1.89
C LYS A 37 6.75 -9.96 0.84
N THR A 38 6.43 -8.69 0.68
CA THR A 38 7.16 -7.76 -0.18
C THR A 38 8.50 -7.45 0.49
N ASN A 39 9.60 -7.57 -0.25
CA ASN A 39 10.91 -7.30 0.32
C ASN A 39 11.21 -5.79 0.37
N TYR A 40 12.20 -5.43 1.19
CA TYR A 40 12.59 -4.03 1.38
C TYR A 40 13.00 -3.35 0.07
N GLN A 41 13.70 -4.07 -0.81
CA GLN A 41 14.13 -3.49 -2.09
C GLN A 41 12.93 -3.09 -2.95
N ASN A 42 11.89 -3.90 -2.97
CA ASN A 42 10.67 -3.57 -3.72
C ASN A 42 9.95 -2.37 -3.11
N ILE A 43 9.88 -2.28 -1.79
CA ILE A 43 9.29 -1.10 -1.12
C ILE A 43 10.07 0.16 -1.50
N THR A 44 11.41 0.09 -1.47
CA THR A 44 12.27 1.20 -1.87
C THR A 44 12.01 1.60 -3.33
N ASN A 45 11.89 0.61 -4.22
CA ASN A 45 11.62 0.86 -5.63
C ASN A 45 10.26 1.52 -5.86
N TYR A 46 9.22 1.09 -5.14
CA TYR A 46 7.91 1.74 -5.18
C TYR A 46 8.00 3.22 -4.79
N LEU A 47 8.72 3.52 -3.73
CA LEU A 47 8.81 4.88 -3.21
C LEU A 47 9.73 5.78 -4.04
N ASN A 48 10.77 5.21 -4.65
CA ASN A 48 11.67 5.97 -5.51
C ASN A 48 11.11 6.19 -6.93
N GLY A 49 10.19 5.33 -7.36
CA GLY A 49 9.64 5.40 -8.71
C GLY A 49 10.67 5.21 -9.80
N THR A 50 11.67 4.33 -9.55
CA THR A 50 12.83 4.19 -10.43
C THR A 50 12.56 3.40 -11.70
N ASP A 51 11.45 2.66 -11.78
CA ASP A 51 11.06 1.95 -12.99
C ASP A 51 9.53 1.83 -13.10
N ASP A 52 9.05 1.48 -14.31
CA ASP A 52 7.62 1.36 -14.58
C ASP A 52 6.99 0.11 -13.94
N LYS A 53 7.82 -0.85 -13.51
CA LYS A 53 7.34 -2.09 -12.89
C LYS A 53 6.90 -1.90 -11.44
N HIS A 54 7.33 -0.82 -10.81
CA HIS A 54 7.04 -0.55 -9.41
C HIS A 54 6.08 0.64 -9.24
N ASN A 55 5.06 0.69 -10.07
CA ASN A 55 3.97 1.63 -9.88
C ASN A 55 3.07 1.12 -8.76
N ILE A 56 2.68 2.04 -7.86
CA ILE A 56 1.79 1.69 -6.76
C ILE A 56 0.38 1.52 -7.31
N GLY A 57 -0.06 0.27 -7.39
CA GLY A 57 -1.42 -0.06 -7.81
C GLY A 57 -2.37 -0.10 -6.61
N TYR A 58 -3.64 -0.39 -6.88
CA TYR A 58 -4.68 -0.36 -5.84
C TYR A 58 -4.45 -1.39 -4.73
N LYS A 59 -3.92 -2.57 -5.05
CA LYS A 59 -3.67 -3.59 -4.01
C LYS A 59 -2.56 -3.16 -3.06
N MET A 60 -1.46 -2.64 -3.61
CA MET A 60 -0.36 -2.16 -2.79
C MET A 60 -0.77 -0.89 -2.02
N ALA A 61 -1.52 0.02 -2.65
CA ALA A 61 -2.02 1.21 -2.00
C ALA A 61 -2.89 0.86 -0.78
N LEU A 62 -3.73 -0.17 -0.89
CA LEU A 62 -4.56 -0.64 0.22
C LEU A 62 -3.69 -1.12 1.38
N LYS A 63 -2.67 -1.91 1.10
CA LYS A 63 -1.75 -2.40 2.14
C LYS A 63 -0.95 -1.26 2.78
N MET A 64 -0.46 -0.34 1.97
CA MET A 64 0.29 0.82 2.46
C MET A 64 -0.57 1.73 3.33
N GLU A 65 -1.81 1.98 2.90
CA GLU A 65 -2.78 2.79 3.65
C GLU A 65 -3.02 2.20 5.05
N LYS A 66 -3.21 0.90 5.12
CA LYS A 66 -3.41 0.20 6.39
C LYS A 66 -2.14 0.21 7.24
N ALA A 67 -0.98 0.00 6.62
CA ALA A 67 0.30 0.00 7.31
C ALA A 67 0.61 1.36 7.96
N LEU A 68 0.20 2.43 7.32
CA LEU A 68 0.39 3.80 7.82
C LEU A 68 -0.76 4.26 8.72
N LYS A 69 -1.78 3.43 8.91
CA LYS A 69 -2.96 3.74 9.73
C LYS A 69 -3.67 5.01 9.26
N LEU A 70 -3.72 5.19 7.95
CA LEU A 70 -4.41 6.32 7.34
C LEU A 70 -5.92 6.03 7.29
N PRO A 71 -6.74 7.08 7.24
CA PRO A 71 -8.17 6.88 6.99
C PRO A 71 -8.41 6.11 5.71
N ASN A 72 -9.48 5.32 5.67
CA ASN A 72 -9.84 4.52 4.51
C ASN A 72 -9.96 5.41 3.27
N ASP A 73 -9.45 4.88 2.15
CA ASP A 73 -9.48 5.51 0.82
C ASP A 73 -8.51 6.69 0.64
N THR A 74 -7.68 7.02 1.63
CA THR A 74 -6.69 8.10 1.50
C THR A 74 -5.74 7.86 0.33
N LEU A 75 -5.12 6.67 0.27
CA LEU A 75 -4.22 6.32 -0.83
C LEU A 75 -4.99 5.75 -2.03
N LEU A 76 -6.11 5.07 -1.78
CA LEU A 76 -6.92 4.49 -2.85
C LEU A 76 -7.48 5.56 -3.79
N ASN A 77 -7.75 6.75 -3.29
CA ASN A 77 -8.20 7.87 -4.13
C ASN A 77 -7.10 8.42 -5.02
N MET A 78 -5.85 8.00 -4.82
CA MET A 78 -4.69 8.47 -5.58
C MET A 78 -4.23 7.48 -6.64
N VAL A 79 -4.89 6.33 -6.78
CA VAL A 79 -4.51 5.29 -7.72
C VAL A 79 -5.70 4.89 -8.59
N LYS A 80 -5.41 4.21 -9.71
CA LYS A 80 -6.48 3.67 -10.56
C LYS A 80 -7.09 2.45 -9.89
N LEU A 81 -8.41 2.43 -9.79
CA LEU A 81 -9.15 1.29 -9.24
C LEU A 81 -9.44 0.28 -10.36
N PRO A 82 -9.73 -1.00 -9.98
CA PRO A 82 -10.04 -2.01 -10.99
C PRO A 82 -11.37 -1.68 -11.68
N ILE A 83 -11.47 -2.05 -12.97
CA ILE A 83 -12.67 -1.78 -13.78
C ILE A 83 -13.40 -3.05 -14.22
N SER A 84 -12.76 -4.21 -14.22
CA SER A 84 -13.46 -5.45 -14.54
C SER A 84 -14.24 -5.96 -13.32
N ASP A 85 -15.38 -6.61 -13.56
CA ASP A 85 -16.23 -7.12 -12.49
C ASP A 85 -15.49 -8.12 -11.59
N ASP A 86 -14.68 -9.00 -12.18
CA ASP A 86 -13.92 -9.99 -11.41
C ASP A 86 -12.86 -9.30 -10.53
N ALA A 87 -12.15 -8.32 -11.08
CA ALA A 87 -11.14 -7.58 -10.33
C ALA A 87 -11.77 -6.76 -9.21
N ILE A 88 -12.93 -6.15 -9.45
CA ILE A 88 -13.67 -5.40 -8.44
C ILE A 88 -14.09 -6.33 -7.30
N ARG A 89 -14.59 -7.52 -7.64
CA ARG A 89 -15.03 -8.52 -6.64
C ARG A 89 -13.86 -8.96 -5.78
N ASP A 90 -12.72 -9.29 -6.40
CA ASP A 90 -11.52 -9.71 -5.67
C ASP A 90 -11.00 -8.60 -4.78
N PHE A 91 -11.00 -7.37 -5.29
CA PHE A 91 -10.54 -6.21 -4.52
C PHE A 91 -11.46 -5.93 -3.32
N ASN A 92 -12.77 -6.06 -3.51
CA ASN A 92 -13.72 -5.87 -2.40
C ASN A 92 -13.49 -6.91 -1.29
N LYS A 93 -13.20 -8.16 -1.64
CA LYS A 93 -12.85 -9.19 -0.66
C LYS A 93 -11.56 -8.85 0.08
N MET A 94 -10.55 -8.37 -0.64
CA MET A 94 -9.28 -7.96 -0.05
C MET A 94 -9.47 -6.78 0.90
N LYS A 95 -10.24 -5.77 0.49
CA LYS A 95 -10.55 -4.62 1.35
C LYS A 95 -11.19 -5.05 2.66
N GLU A 96 -12.14 -5.97 2.59
CA GLU A 96 -12.82 -6.46 3.77
C GLU A 96 -11.85 -7.13 4.73
N LYS A 97 -10.95 -7.97 4.20
CA LYS A 97 -9.94 -8.64 5.03
C LYS A 97 -8.95 -7.64 5.63
N VAL A 98 -8.43 -6.73 4.82
CA VAL A 98 -7.44 -5.73 5.28
C VAL A 98 -8.02 -4.83 6.35
N ARG A 99 -9.25 -4.38 6.16
CA ARG A 99 -9.90 -3.44 7.09
C ARG A 99 -10.26 -4.08 8.43
N LYS A 100 -10.29 -5.41 8.51
CA LYS A 100 -10.49 -6.15 9.76
C LYS A 100 -9.20 -6.40 10.55
N ILE A 101 -8.03 -6.16 9.95
CA ILE A 101 -6.75 -6.29 10.62
C ILE A 101 -6.60 -5.12 11.59
N TRP A 102 -6.29 -5.43 12.86
CA TRP A 102 -6.23 -4.48 13.99
C TRP A 102 -7.11 -3.22 13.86
#